data_8ef78d73e8a1bbd96a01fc02d5392054
#
_entry.id   8ef78d73e8a1bbd96a01fc02d5392054
#
_cell.length_a   1.000
_cell.length_b   1.000
_cell.length_c   1.000
_cell.angle_alpha   90.00
_cell.angle_beta   90.00
_cell.angle_gamma   90.00
#
_symmetry.space_group_name_H-M   'P 1'
#
loop_
_entity.id
_entity.type
_entity.pdbx_description
1 polymer ?
#
loop_
_entity_poly.entity_id
_entity_poly.type
_entity_poly.pdbx_seq_one_letter_code
_entity_poly.pdbx_strand_id
1 'polypeptide(L)'
;MNFNNNQQLNINNLIQSEVDRLTTKYNKDFLDCEDLIKITGLGRDNVRNLMRSKNFPTTKVGKRQVVSVLNFVTWLTLNNTTNEVQNG
;
A
#
# COMPACT_ATOMS: atom_id res chain seq x y z
N MET A 1 -2.39 8.37 30.52
CA MET A 1 -2.98 8.35 30.20
C MET A 1 -3.16 7.74 29.02
N ASN A 2 -3.45 8.08 28.28
CA ASN A 2 -3.85 7.48 27.08
C ASN A 2 -2.87 7.51 25.99
N PHE A 3 -1.61 7.82 26.31
CA PHE A 3 -0.65 7.90 25.29
C PHE A 3 -0.44 6.61 24.58
N ASN A 4 -0.37 5.51 25.28
CA ASN A 4 -0.12 4.24 24.63
C ASN A 4 -1.27 3.83 23.77
N ASN A 5 -2.47 4.07 24.25
CA ASN A 5 -3.65 3.76 23.46
C ASN A 5 -3.72 4.62 22.23
N ASN A 6 -3.33 5.88 22.37
CA ASN A 6 -3.33 6.77 21.23
C ASN A 6 -2.35 6.34 20.17
N GLN A 7 -1.20 5.84 20.59
CA GLN A 7 -0.22 5.40 19.61
C GLN A 7 -0.69 4.18 18.85
N GLN A 8 -1.32 3.25 19.55
CA GLN A 8 -1.85 2.07 18.88
C GLN A 8 -2.97 2.43 17.92
N LEU A 9 -3.83 3.32 18.37
CA LEU A 9 -4.91 3.78 17.51
C LEU A 9 -4.37 4.54 16.32
N ASN A 10 -3.23 5.22 16.51
CA ASN A 10 -2.66 6.01 15.43
C ASN A 10 -2.26 5.18 14.23
N ILE A 11 -1.73 3.98 14.45
CA ILE A 11 -1.37 3.14 13.32
C ILE A 11 -2.59 2.80 12.49
N ASN A 12 -3.65 2.34 13.14
CA ASN A 12 -4.88 2.02 12.43
C ASN A 12 -5.49 3.25 11.79
N ASN A 13 -5.45 4.38 12.47
CA ASN A 13 -5.99 5.60 11.93
C ASN A 13 -5.19 6.10 10.74
N LEU A 14 -3.87 5.94 10.77
CA LEU A 14 -3.04 6.35 9.66
C LEU A 14 -3.31 5.48 8.43
N ILE A 15 -3.45 4.18 8.63
CA ILE A 15 -3.78 3.29 7.52
C ILE A 15 -5.13 3.70 6.94
N GLN A 16 -6.11 3.91 7.80
CA GLN A 16 -7.44 4.28 7.32
C GLN A 16 -7.41 5.62 6.60
N SER A 17 -6.67 6.59 7.12
CA SER A 17 -6.53 7.90 6.47
C SER A 17 -5.93 7.77 5.08
N GLU A 18 -4.89 6.95 4.94
CA GLU A 18 -4.26 6.76 3.64
C GLU A 18 -5.19 6.03 2.68
N VAL A 19 -5.92 5.04 3.17
CA VAL A 19 -6.90 4.36 2.34
C VAL A 19 -7.93 5.35 1.83
N ASP A 20 -8.45 6.18 2.74
CA ASP A 20 -9.46 7.17 2.35
C ASP A 20 -8.89 8.18 1.36
N ARG A 21 -7.67 8.63 1.58
CA ARG A 21 -7.04 9.59 0.70
C ARG A 21 -6.86 9.02 -0.71
N LEU A 22 -6.36 7.80 -0.81
CA LEU A 22 -6.11 7.20 -2.10
C LEU A 22 -7.39 6.80 -2.81
N THR A 23 -8.36 6.23 -2.09
CA THR A 23 -9.63 5.86 -2.71
C THR A 23 -10.37 7.09 -3.22
N THR A 24 -10.26 8.20 -2.51
CA THR A 24 -10.88 9.44 -2.94
C THR A 24 -10.14 10.04 -4.13
N LYS A 25 -8.81 10.09 -4.05
CA LYS A 25 -8.02 10.71 -5.09
C LYS A 25 -8.15 10.00 -6.43
N TYR A 26 -8.10 8.67 -6.40
CA TYR A 26 -8.14 7.88 -7.62
C TYR A 26 -9.52 7.35 -7.95
N ASN A 27 -10.46 7.55 -7.02
CA ASN A 27 -11.86 7.14 -7.20
C ASN A 27 -11.99 5.66 -7.54
N LYS A 28 -11.24 4.83 -6.84
CA LYS A 28 -11.29 3.39 -7.03
C LYS A 28 -10.77 2.70 -5.78
N ASP A 29 -11.19 1.46 -5.61
CA ASP A 29 -10.78 0.64 -4.47
C ASP A 29 -9.64 -0.30 -4.79
N PHE A 30 -9.36 -0.49 -6.09
CA PHE A 30 -8.28 -1.36 -6.55
C PHE A 30 -7.36 -0.57 -7.45
N LEU A 31 -6.07 -0.83 -7.33
CA LEU A 31 -5.04 -0.12 -8.06
C LEU A 31 -4.40 -1.06 -9.07
N ASP A 32 -4.22 -0.59 -10.29
CA ASP A 32 -3.51 -1.35 -11.31
C ASP A 32 -2.09 -0.80 -11.49
N CYS A 33 -1.39 -1.33 -12.47
CA CYS A 33 -0.02 -0.92 -12.72
C CYS A 33 0.10 0.58 -12.94
N GLU A 34 -0.80 1.15 -13.74
CA GLU A 34 -0.74 2.59 -14.02
C GLU A 34 -0.93 3.42 -12.76
N ASP A 35 -1.85 3.00 -11.91
CA ASP A 35 -2.08 3.70 -10.65
C ASP A 35 -0.83 3.66 -9.79
N LEU A 36 -0.20 2.49 -9.70
CA LEU A 36 0.99 2.34 -8.87
C LEU A 36 2.15 3.16 -9.40
N ILE A 37 2.29 3.28 -10.71
CA ILE A 37 3.30 4.15 -11.29
C ILE A 37 3.09 5.59 -10.81
N LYS A 38 1.85 6.06 -10.83
CA LYS A 38 1.54 7.42 -10.40
C LYS A 38 1.77 7.61 -8.91
N ILE A 39 1.39 6.62 -8.12
CA ILE A 39 1.48 6.75 -6.66
C ILE A 39 2.92 6.66 -6.20
N THR A 40 3.68 5.71 -6.75
CA THR A 40 5.03 5.45 -6.26
C THR A 40 6.09 6.29 -6.96
N GLY A 41 5.82 6.75 -8.16
CA GLY A 41 6.83 7.43 -8.95
C GLY A 41 7.85 6.51 -9.58
N LEU A 42 7.66 5.19 -9.45
CA LEU A 42 8.57 4.23 -10.04
C LEU A 42 8.27 4.05 -11.53
N GLY A 43 9.28 3.56 -12.26
CA GLY A 43 9.06 3.23 -13.66
C GLY A 43 8.22 1.99 -13.82
N ARG A 44 7.72 1.79 -15.05
CA ARG A 44 6.81 0.69 -15.34
C ARG A 44 7.42 -0.66 -15.04
N ASP A 45 8.69 -0.87 -15.42
CA ASP A 45 9.32 -2.16 -15.18
C ASP A 45 9.45 -2.46 -13.69
N ASN A 46 9.78 -1.44 -12.91
CA ASN A 46 9.90 -1.61 -11.47
C ASN A 46 8.55 -1.94 -10.84
N VAL A 47 7.49 -1.28 -11.30
CA VAL A 47 6.16 -1.58 -10.78
C VAL A 47 5.72 -2.99 -11.17
N ARG A 48 6.00 -3.40 -12.40
CA ARG A 48 5.67 -4.75 -12.82
C ARG A 48 6.42 -5.79 -12.00
N ASN A 49 7.70 -5.53 -11.73
CA ASN A 49 8.47 -6.44 -10.89
C ASN A 49 7.90 -6.51 -9.48
N LEU A 50 7.50 -5.36 -8.95
CA LEU A 50 6.87 -5.32 -7.63
C LEU A 50 5.60 -6.16 -7.62
N MET A 51 4.76 -5.99 -8.62
CA MET A 51 3.48 -6.70 -8.68
C MET A 51 3.64 -8.21 -8.85
N ARG A 52 4.79 -8.65 -9.35
CA ARG A 52 5.08 -10.08 -9.50
C ARG A 52 5.73 -10.68 -8.27
N SER A 53 6.19 -9.84 -7.35
CA SER A 53 6.90 -10.36 -6.19
C SER A 53 5.94 -11.11 -5.27
N LYS A 54 6.49 -12.10 -4.57
CA LYS A 54 5.66 -12.97 -3.74
C LYS A 54 5.01 -12.24 -2.58
N ASN A 55 5.70 -11.22 -2.09
CA ASN A 55 5.22 -10.56 -0.89
C ASN A 55 4.23 -9.44 -1.18
N PHE A 56 4.08 -9.07 -2.43
CA PHE A 56 3.17 -7.99 -2.77
C PHE A 56 1.77 -8.56 -2.97
N PRO A 57 0.77 -8.02 -2.27
CA PRO A 57 -0.55 -8.65 -2.19
C PRO A 57 -1.47 -8.33 -3.38
N THR A 58 -1.13 -8.82 -4.56
CA THR A 58 -1.97 -8.63 -5.72
C THR A 58 -3.05 -9.69 -5.80
N THR A 59 -4.10 -9.36 -6.53
CA THR A 59 -5.22 -10.24 -6.81
C THR A 59 -5.52 -10.14 -8.30
N LYS A 60 -5.91 -11.24 -8.90
CA LYS A 60 -6.37 -11.20 -10.29
C LYS A 60 -7.87 -10.98 -10.34
N VAL A 61 -8.27 -9.99 -11.14
CA VAL A 61 -9.67 -9.75 -11.41
C VAL A 61 -9.83 -9.87 -12.91
N GLY A 62 -10.42 -10.95 -13.34
CA GLY A 62 -10.43 -11.29 -14.75
C GLY A 62 -9.02 -11.56 -15.23
N LYS A 63 -8.58 -10.82 -16.22
CA LYS A 63 -7.21 -10.95 -16.73
C LYS A 63 -6.28 -9.92 -16.15
N ARG A 64 -6.77 -9.05 -15.29
CA ARG A 64 -5.98 -7.93 -14.77
C ARG A 64 -5.46 -8.28 -13.39
N GLN A 65 -4.24 -7.85 -13.14
CA GLN A 65 -3.64 -7.97 -11.82
C GLN A 65 -3.76 -6.63 -11.12
N VAL A 66 -4.32 -6.64 -9.92
CA VAL A 66 -4.57 -5.41 -9.17
C VAL A 66 -4.25 -5.66 -7.71
N VAL A 67 -4.16 -4.57 -6.95
CA VAL A 67 -3.99 -4.65 -5.50
C VAL A 67 -5.04 -3.73 -4.88
N SER A 68 -5.69 -4.18 -3.81
CA SER A 68 -6.65 -3.30 -3.14
C SER A 68 -5.90 -2.16 -2.48
N VAL A 69 -6.54 -1.00 -2.38
CA VAL A 69 -5.92 0.15 -1.71
C VAL A 69 -5.56 -0.22 -0.28
N LEU A 70 -6.44 -0.92 0.41
CA LEU A 70 -6.16 -1.33 1.79
C LEU A 70 -4.93 -2.20 1.87
N ASN A 71 -4.82 -3.20 1.00
CA ASN A 71 -3.66 -4.11 1.01
C ASN A 71 -2.39 -3.38 0.65
N PHE A 72 -2.46 -2.46 -0.29
CA PHE A 72 -1.29 -1.67 -0.69
C PHE A 72 -0.79 -0.82 0.47
N VAL A 73 -1.68 -0.11 1.13
CA VAL A 73 -1.30 0.74 2.27
C VAL A 73 -0.74 -0.09 3.41
N THR A 74 -1.41 -1.21 3.71
CA THR A 74 -0.94 -2.10 4.76
C THR A 74 0.45 -2.64 4.43
N TRP A 75 0.65 -3.05 3.19
CA TRP A 75 1.95 -3.57 2.75
C TRP A 75 3.04 -2.50 2.89
N LEU A 76 2.75 -1.28 2.46
CA LEU A 76 3.70 -0.19 2.61
C LEU A 76 4.08 0.04 4.06
N THR A 77 3.10 0.07 4.93
CA THR A 77 3.32 0.33 6.33
C THR A 77 4.22 -0.74 6.94
N LEU A 78 3.92 -2.01 6.67
CA LEU A 78 4.69 -3.11 7.23
C LEU A 78 6.09 -3.17 6.64
N ASN A 79 6.21 -2.96 5.35
CA ASN A 79 7.51 -3.05 4.69
C ASN A 79 8.43 -1.91 5.04
N ASN A 80 7.89 -0.73 5.21
CA ASN A 80 8.70 0.39 5.64
C ASN A 80 9.32 0.12 7.01
N THR A 81 8.52 -0.41 7.93
CA THR A 81 9.00 -0.75 9.24
C THR A 81 10.08 -1.82 9.16
N THR A 82 9.83 -2.85 8.34
CA THR A 82 10.79 -3.94 8.17
C THR A 82 12.09 -3.43 7.56
N ASN A 83 11.98 -2.59 6.55
CA ASN A 83 13.16 -2.06 5.88
C ASN A 83 14.01 -1.23 6.82
N GLU A 84 13.40 -0.45 7.65
CA GLU A 84 14.11 0.34 8.61
C GLU A 84 14.90 -0.56 9.56
N VAL A 85 14.28 -1.62 10.01
CA VAL A 85 14.95 -2.55 10.90
C VAL A 85 16.12 -3.22 10.20
N GLN A 86 15.92 -3.62 8.96
CA GLN A 86 16.98 -4.31 8.23
C GLN A 86 18.14 -3.40 7.91
N ASN A 87 17.85 -2.17 7.62
CA ASN A 87 18.89 -1.22 7.24
C ASN A 87 19.59 -0.64 8.44
N GLY A 88 18.97 -0.69 9.58
CA GLY A 88 19.57 -0.19 10.79
C GLY A 88 20.59 -1.12 11.32
#